data_cbf5c5bccf8657abbdc379877e86e0fd
#
_entry.id   cbf5c5bccf8657abbdc379877e86e0fd
#
_cell.length_a   1.000
_cell.length_b   1.000
_cell.length_c   1.000
_cell.angle_alpha   90.00
_cell.angle_beta   90.00
_cell.angle_gamma   90.00
#
_symmetry.space_group_name_H-M   'P 1'
#
loop_
_entity.id
_entity.type
_entity.pdbx_description
1 polymer ?
#
loop_
_entity_poly.entity_id
_entity_poly.type
_entity_poly.pdbx_seq_one_letter_code
_entity_poly.pdbx_strand_id
1 'polypeptide(L)'
;QFRLSAEGILSLKPTLVIGREDVRPKEVVEQLERAGVAVVLVPATPSVEGAKAKIRTVAQAVGRVEQGEAMVRALERDLLLLKAFQAQHAPKGRLKALFLYLRSPGTTYVCGEGSTPVGVMALAGLDNAAQGIRECKPMTAESVVAARPEVIVVFKKGLESVGGLEG
;
A
#
# COMPACT_ATOMS: atom_id res chain seq x y z
N GLN A 1 7.36 -11.38 12.85
CA GLN A 1 6.12 -11.72 12.14
C GLN A 1 5.06 -12.00 13.20
N PHE A 2 3.99 -11.18 13.23
CA PHE A 2 2.82 -11.53 14.03
C PHE A 2 2.18 -12.76 13.38
N ARG A 3 2.16 -13.88 14.08
CA ARG A 3 1.40 -15.05 13.64
C ARG A 3 -0.08 -14.73 13.81
N LEU A 4 -0.80 -14.69 12.71
CA LEU A 4 -2.25 -14.58 12.75
C LEU A 4 -2.82 -15.87 13.37
N SER A 5 -3.65 -15.73 14.41
CA SER A 5 -4.26 -16.84 15.14
C SER A 5 -5.77 -16.65 15.19
N ALA A 6 -6.51 -17.65 14.77
CA ALA A 6 -7.98 -17.65 14.88
C ALA A 6 -8.43 -17.54 16.35
N GLU A 7 -7.76 -18.24 17.27
CA GLU A 7 -8.05 -18.20 18.69
C GLU A 7 -7.89 -16.77 19.26
N GLY A 8 -6.76 -16.10 18.91
CA GLY A 8 -6.52 -14.72 19.32
C GLY A 8 -7.58 -13.75 18.79
N ILE A 9 -8.07 -13.96 17.57
CA ILE A 9 -9.15 -13.14 16.99
C ILE A 9 -10.48 -13.45 17.67
N LEU A 10 -10.82 -14.73 17.88
CA LEU A 10 -12.07 -15.16 18.52
C LEU A 10 -12.17 -14.70 19.99
N SER A 11 -11.04 -14.59 20.69
CA SER A 11 -11.02 -14.08 22.07
C SER A 11 -11.54 -12.63 22.18
N LEU A 12 -11.47 -11.86 21.10
CA LEU A 12 -12.00 -10.51 21.00
C LEU A 12 -13.52 -10.48 20.74
N LYS A 13 -14.15 -11.65 20.55
CA LYS A 13 -15.59 -11.80 20.25
C LYS A 13 -16.09 -10.90 19.11
N PRO A 14 -15.41 -10.87 17.94
CA PRO A 14 -15.83 -10.02 16.84
C PRO A 14 -17.15 -10.53 16.24
N THR A 15 -17.97 -9.61 15.77
CA THR A 15 -19.16 -9.92 14.95
C THR A 15 -18.84 -9.89 13.46
N LEU A 16 -17.77 -9.18 13.08
CA LEU A 16 -17.27 -9.07 11.72
C LEU A 16 -15.74 -8.97 11.73
N VAL A 17 -15.10 -9.71 10.85
CA VAL A 17 -13.66 -9.59 10.58
C VAL A 17 -13.47 -9.12 9.15
N ILE A 18 -12.69 -8.06 8.96
CA ILE A 18 -12.31 -7.58 7.62
C ILE A 18 -10.82 -7.84 7.43
N GLY A 19 -10.49 -8.59 6.39
CA GLY A 19 -9.11 -8.95 6.04
C GLY A 19 -8.81 -8.66 4.58
N ARG A 20 -7.54 -8.76 4.19
CA ARG A 20 -7.15 -8.72 2.78
C ARG A 20 -7.30 -10.12 2.17
N GLU A 21 -7.64 -10.20 0.87
CA GLU A 21 -7.79 -11.47 0.14
C GLU A 21 -6.50 -12.31 0.06
N ASP A 22 -5.33 -11.67 0.24
CA ASP A 22 -4.02 -12.32 0.27
C ASP A 22 -3.57 -12.73 1.69
N VAL A 23 -4.46 -12.66 2.70
CA VAL A 23 -4.16 -13.06 4.08
C VAL A 23 -3.62 -14.49 4.16
N ARG A 24 -2.64 -14.69 5.03
CA ARG A 24 -2.04 -16.00 5.29
C ARG A 24 -1.86 -16.20 6.81
N PRO A 25 -2.03 -17.42 7.31
CA PRO A 25 -2.50 -18.62 6.61
C PRO A 25 -4.02 -18.55 6.31
N LYS A 26 -4.48 -19.13 5.20
CA LYS A 26 -5.91 -19.12 4.80
C LYS A 26 -6.80 -19.89 5.78
N GLU A 27 -6.25 -20.89 6.42
CA GLU A 27 -6.91 -21.72 7.43
C GLU A 27 -7.51 -20.91 8.58
N VAL A 28 -6.92 -19.75 8.89
CA VAL A 28 -7.47 -18.84 9.92
C VAL A 28 -8.82 -18.29 9.49
N VAL A 29 -9.00 -17.95 8.22
CA VAL A 29 -10.28 -17.47 7.68
C VAL A 29 -11.35 -18.55 7.83
N GLU A 30 -11.04 -19.77 7.38
CA GLU A 30 -11.96 -20.90 7.49
C GLU A 30 -12.34 -21.23 8.94
N GLN A 31 -11.40 -21.10 9.89
CA GLN A 31 -11.66 -21.30 11.32
C GLN A 31 -12.61 -20.24 11.88
N LEU A 32 -12.45 -18.97 11.48
CA LEU A 32 -13.34 -17.89 11.88
C LEU A 32 -14.76 -18.10 11.33
N GLU A 33 -14.89 -18.47 10.07
CA GLU A 33 -16.18 -18.76 9.44
C GLU A 33 -16.89 -19.96 10.09
N ARG A 34 -16.15 -21.05 10.38
CA ARG A 34 -16.69 -22.19 11.12
C ARG A 34 -17.14 -21.85 12.54
N ALA A 35 -16.52 -20.85 13.15
CA ALA A 35 -16.92 -20.34 14.46
C ALA A 35 -18.12 -19.36 14.38
N GLY A 36 -18.71 -19.16 13.19
CA GLY A 36 -19.88 -18.30 12.99
C GLY A 36 -19.56 -16.81 12.89
N VAL A 37 -18.30 -16.43 12.76
CA VAL A 37 -17.89 -15.03 12.56
C VAL A 37 -17.96 -14.67 11.08
N ALA A 38 -18.65 -13.58 10.76
CA ALA A 38 -18.68 -13.07 9.39
C ALA A 38 -17.27 -12.58 8.99
N VAL A 39 -16.74 -13.06 7.85
CA VAL A 39 -15.45 -12.64 7.32
C VAL A 39 -15.65 -11.99 5.96
N VAL A 40 -15.12 -10.78 5.78
CA VAL A 40 -15.12 -10.07 4.51
C VAL A 40 -13.67 -9.85 4.06
N LEU A 41 -13.34 -10.36 2.88
CA LEU A 41 -12.02 -10.18 2.28
C LEU A 41 -12.06 -9.04 1.26
N VAL A 42 -11.18 -8.07 1.44
CA VAL A 42 -11.06 -6.92 0.54
C VAL A 42 -9.94 -7.14 -0.48
N PRO A 43 -10.07 -6.58 -1.70
CA PRO A 43 -9.03 -6.68 -2.73
C PRO A 43 -7.67 -6.20 -2.25
N ALA A 44 -6.62 -6.94 -2.62
CA ALA A 44 -5.24 -6.61 -2.31
C ALA A 44 -4.54 -5.84 -3.46
N THR A 45 -5.17 -5.72 -4.62
CA THR A 45 -4.61 -5.09 -5.81
C THR A 45 -4.18 -3.63 -5.56
N PRO A 46 -2.89 -3.28 -5.73
CA PRO A 46 -2.36 -1.94 -5.50
C PRO A 46 -2.61 -1.01 -6.70
N SER A 47 -3.88 -0.68 -6.94
CA SER A 47 -4.31 0.19 -8.02
C SER A 47 -5.44 1.12 -7.57
N VAL A 48 -5.74 2.15 -8.35
CA VAL A 48 -6.89 3.04 -8.12
C VAL A 48 -8.19 2.23 -8.08
N GLU A 49 -8.37 1.32 -9.02
CA GLU A 49 -9.57 0.47 -9.08
C GLU A 49 -9.64 -0.48 -7.87
N GLY A 50 -8.49 -1.05 -7.45
CA GLY A 50 -8.40 -1.82 -6.22
C GLY A 50 -8.75 -1.00 -4.97
N ALA A 51 -8.35 0.25 -4.90
CA ALA A 51 -8.72 1.16 -3.82
C ALA A 51 -10.23 1.44 -3.79
N LYS A 52 -10.85 1.74 -4.96
CA LYS A 52 -12.30 1.92 -5.07
C LYS A 52 -13.07 0.66 -4.68
N ALA A 53 -12.65 -0.49 -5.18
CA ALA A 53 -13.26 -1.76 -4.84
C ALA A 53 -13.17 -2.04 -3.33
N LYS A 54 -12.02 -1.78 -2.71
CA LYS A 54 -11.84 -1.90 -1.26
C LYS A 54 -12.79 -1.01 -0.48
N ILE A 55 -12.92 0.27 -0.85
CA ILE A 55 -13.85 1.21 -0.22
C ILE A 55 -15.29 0.67 -0.30
N ARG A 56 -15.72 0.21 -1.48
CA ARG A 56 -17.07 -0.33 -1.68
C ARG A 56 -17.31 -1.59 -0.85
N THR A 57 -16.36 -2.54 -0.87
CA THR A 57 -16.48 -3.79 -0.11
C THR A 57 -16.60 -3.52 1.38
N VAL A 58 -15.76 -2.63 1.94
CA VAL A 58 -15.85 -2.26 3.36
C VAL A 58 -17.16 -1.55 3.66
N ALA A 59 -17.56 -0.58 2.85
CA ALA A 59 -18.79 0.18 3.04
C ALA A 59 -20.04 -0.74 3.02
N GLN A 60 -20.07 -1.72 2.13
CA GLN A 60 -21.12 -2.72 2.07
C GLN A 60 -21.14 -3.59 3.33
N ALA A 61 -19.97 -4.07 3.77
CA ALA A 61 -19.85 -4.93 4.94
C ALA A 61 -20.32 -4.27 6.25
N VAL A 62 -20.17 -2.94 6.35
CA VAL A 62 -20.60 -2.18 7.54
C VAL A 62 -21.92 -1.42 7.34
N GLY A 63 -22.65 -1.67 6.24
CA GLY A 63 -23.95 -1.02 5.96
C GLY A 63 -23.85 0.48 5.68
N ARG A 64 -22.74 0.95 5.11
CA ARG A 64 -22.46 2.37 4.82
C ARG A 64 -22.22 2.65 3.34
N VAL A 65 -23.04 2.07 2.46
CA VAL A 65 -22.85 2.10 1.00
C VAL A 65 -22.79 3.53 0.47
N GLU A 66 -23.70 4.42 0.90
CA GLU A 66 -23.72 5.81 0.43
C GLU A 66 -22.45 6.58 0.79
N GLN A 67 -21.92 6.37 2.00
CA GLN A 67 -20.66 6.96 2.44
C GLN A 67 -19.49 6.41 1.61
N GLY A 68 -19.49 5.11 1.32
CA GLY A 68 -18.50 4.49 0.46
C GLY A 68 -18.49 5.10 -0.94
N GLU A 69 -19.67 5.27 -1.56
CA GLU A 69 -19.77 5.90 -2.88
C GLU A 69 -19.37 7.40 -2.85
N ALA A 70 -19.66 8.10 -1.76
CA ALA A 70 -19.19 9.47 -1.58
C ALA A 70 -17.65 9.55 -1.52
N MET A 71 -17.00 8.61 -0.84
CA MET A 71 -15.53 8.51 -0.79
C MET A 71 -14.96 8.18 -2.18
N VAL A 72 -15.56 7.27 -2.92
CA VAL A 72 -15.13 6.93 -4.29
C VAL A 72 -15.22 8.15 -5.20
N ARG A 73 -16.34 8.88 -5.17
CA ARG A 73 -16.50 10.13 -5.95
C ARG A 73 -15.48 11.20 -5.55
N ALA A 74 -15.13 11.31 -4.26
CA ALA A 74 -14.08 12.22 -3.81
C ALA A 74 -12.72 11.83 -4.40
N LEU A 75 -12.35 10.56 -4.31
CA LEU A 75 -11.12 10.03 -4.91
C LEU A 75 -11.05 10.31 -6.42
N GLU A 76 -12.16 10.10 -7.14
CA GLU A 76 -12.21 10.34 -8.58
C GLU A 76 -12.00 11.83 -8.93
N ARG A 77 -12.60 12.74 -8.15
CA ARG A 77 -12.35 14.19 -8.31
C ARG A 77 -10.88 14.54 -8.07
N ASP A 78 -10.29 14.02 -7.01
CA ASP A 78 -8.89 14.29 -6.69
C ASP A 78 -7.94 13.77 -7.78
N LEU A 79 -8.24 12.61 -8.37
CA LEU A 79 -7.49 12.06 -9.50
C LEU A 79 -7.63 12.91 -10.77
N LEU A 80 -8.80 13.49 -11.02
CA LEU A 80 -9.00 14.43 -12.14
C LEU A 80 -8.19 15.72 -11.92
N LEU A 81 -8.20 16.27 -10.69
CA LEU A 81 -7.40 17.44 -10.34
C LEU A 81 -5.89 17.15 -10.50
N LEU A 82 -5.44 15.98 -10.04
CA LEU A 82 -4.05 15.55 -10.20
C LEU A 82 -3.65 15.48 -11.67
N LYS A 83 -4.49 14.88 -12.52
CA LYS A 83 -4.24 14.81 -13.97
C LYS A 83 -4.17 16.20 -14.61
N ALA A 84 -5.07 17.09 -14.25
CA ALA A 84 -5.07 18.47 -14.75
C ALA A 84 -3.80 19.23 -14.31
N PHE A 85 -3.42 19.09 -13.03
CA PHE A 85 -2.19 19.66 -12.51
C PHE A 85 -0.95 19.15 -13.25
N GLN A 86 -0.85 17.85 -13.47
CA GLN A 86 0.25 17.24 -14.22
C GLN A 86 0.32 17.72 -15.65
N ALA A 87 -0.83 17.88 -16.34
CA ALA A 87 -0.86 18.40 -17.71
C ALA A 87 -0.31 19.83 -17.81
N GLN A 88 -0.48 20.65 -16.77
CA GLN A 88 -0.01 22.04 -16.73
C GLN A 88 1.44 22.18 -16.25
N HIS A 89 1.91 21.25 -15.40
CA HIS A 89 3.20 21.38 -14.69
C HIS A 89 4.15 20.21 -14.95
N ALA A 90 3.85 19.34 -15.93
CA ALA A 90 4.73 18.21 -16.23
C ALA A 90 6.14 18.70 -16.59
N PRO A 91 7.17 18.23 -15.88
CA PRO A 91 8.54 18.50 -16.30
C PRO A 91 8.79 17.87 -17.68
N LYS A 92 9.83 18.33 -18.40
CA LYS A 92 10.21 17.82 -19.74
C LYS A 92 10.61 16.33 -19.77
N GLY A 93 10.40 15.59 -18.69
CA GLY A 93 10.62 14.16 -18.53
C GLY A 93 10.13 13.70 -17.15
N ARG A 94 9.96 12.39 -17.00
CA ARG A 94 9.61 11.80 -15.70
C ARG A 94 10.90 11.53 -14.92
N LEU A 95 10.95 12.01 -13.68
CA LEU A 95 12.10 11.76 -12.81
C LEU A 95 12.12 10.30 -12.36
N LYS A 96 13.30 9.71 -12.32
CA LYS A 96 13.53 8.37 -11.77
C LYS A 96 13.51 8.44 -10.25
N ALA A 97 12.54 7.76 -9.65
CA ALA A 97 12.37 7.74 -8.21
C ALA A 97 12.55 6.33 -7.65
N LEU A 98 13.03 6.27 -6.42
CA LEU A 98 13.16 5.04 -5.65
C LEU A 98 12.40 5.17 -4.35
N PHE A 99 11.52 4.21 -4.06
CA PHE A 99 10.86 4.16 -2.77
C PHE A 99 11.66 3.28 -1.81
N LEU A 100 12.13 3.88 -0.71
CA LEU A 100 12.81 3.18 0.36
C LEU A 100 11.86 2.99 1.56
N TYR A 101 11.69 1.74 1.98
CA TYR A 101 11.00 1.40 3.20
C TYR A 101 12.04 1.16 4.31
N LEU A 102 12.24 2.19 5.13
CA LEU A 102 13.15 2.18 6.27
C LEU A 102 12.42 1.60 7.48
N ARG A 103 12.86 0.47 7.99
CA ARG A 103 12.19 -0.25 9.08
C ARG A 103 12.97 -0.19 10.39
N SER A 104 14.28 -0.19 10.30
CA SER A 104 15.20 -0.08 11.42
C SER A 104 16.59 0.28 10.89
N PRO A 105 17.52 0.78 11.73
CA PRO A 105 18.90 1.01 11.31
C PRO A 105 19.50 -0.24 10.65
N GLY A 106 20.11 -0.07 9.49
CA GLY A 106 20.74 -1.14 8.72
C GLY A 106 19.81 -2.03 7.90
N THR A 107 18.50 -1.84 7.94
CA THR A 107 17.55 -2.64 7.14
C THR A 107 16.74 -1.74 6.21
N THR A 108 17.19 -1.68 4.96
CA THR A 108 16.52 -0.91 3.89
C THR A 108 15.87 -1.87 2.90
N TYR A 109 14.58 -1.64 2.62
CA TYR A 109 13.86 -2.32 1.55
C TYR A 109 13.61 -1.35 0.41
N VAL A 110 13.79 -1.80 -0.81
CA VAL A 110 13.36 -1.10 -2.02
C VAL A 110 12.09 -1.74 -2.52
N CYS A 111 11.08 -0.91 -2.84
CA CYS A 111 9.82 -1.38 -3.37
C CYS A 111 9.81 -1.25 -4.91
N GLY A 112 9.48 -2.34 -5.59
CA GLY A 112 9.41 -2.46 -7.04
C GLY A 112 7.97 -2.63 -7.55
N GLU A 113 7.85 -3.19 -8.75
CA GLU A 113 6.57 -3.43 -9.42
C GLU A 113 5.60 -4.22 -8.54
N GLY A 114 4.31 -3.94 -8.66
CA GLY A 114 3.26 -4.62 -7.87
C GLY A 114 3.10 -4.09 -6.44
N SER A 115 3.96 -3.16 -5.99
CA SER A 115 3.84 -2.54 -4.68
C SER A 115 3.01 -1.25 -4.71
N THR A 116 2.30 -0.98 -3.61
CA THR A 116 1.50 0.26 -3.46
C THR A 116 2.34 1.53 -3.60
N PRO A 117 3.55 1.65 -3.00
CA PRO A 117 4.38 2.84 -3.17
C PRO A 117 4.69 3.18 -4.62
N VAL A 118 5.03 2.17 -5.44
CA VAL A 118 5.31 2.37 -6.86
C VAL A 118 4.07 2.83 -7.62
N GLY A 119 2.89 2.30 -7.29
CA GLY A 119 1.63 2.79 -7.84
C GLY A 119 1.38 4.27 -7.52
N VAL A 120 1.67 4.71 -6.29
CA VAL A 120 1.55 6.12 -5.87
C VAL A 120 2.59 7.00 -6.57
N MET A 121 3.84 6.56 -6.70
CA MET A 121 4.87 7.27 -7.46
C MET A 121 4.47 7.45 -8.93
N ALA A 122 3.91 6.41 -9.55
CA ALA A 122 3.41 6.49 -10.93
C ALA A 122 2.27 7.52 -11.08
N LEU A 123 1.34 7.59 -10.11
CA LEU A 123 0.30 8.62 -10.05
C LEU A 123 0.91 10.03 -9.87
N ALA A 124 2.01 10.16 -9.17
CA ALA A 124 2.75 11.42 -9.02
C ALA A 124 3.59 11.81 -10.26
N GLY A 125 3.58 10.99 -11.32
CA GLY A 125 4.37 11.25 -12.53
C GLY A 125 5.83 10.86 -12.44
N LEU A 126 6.19 9.98 -11.50
CA LEU A 126 7.55 9.46 -11.31
C LEU A 126 7.72 8.10 -11.98
N ASP A 127 8.92 7.82 -12.49
CA ASP A 127 9.30 6.51 -12.97
C ASP A 127 10.06 5.74 -11.90
N ASN A 128 9.74 4.45 -11.75
CA ASN A 128 10.41 3.60 -10.77
C ASN A 128 11.85 3.26 -11.23
N ALA A 129 12.85 3.65 -10.42
CA ALA A 129 14.26 3.32 -10.67
C ALA A 129 14.60 1.85 -10.33
N ALA A 130 13.77 1.16 -9.54
CA ALA A 130 13.96 -0.24 -9.15
C ALA A 130 13.50 -1.21 -10.25
N GLN A 131 14.21 -1.22 -11.38
CA GLN A 131 13.89 -2.07 -12.52
C GLN A 131 14.09 -3.56 -12.17
N GLY A 132 13.13 -4.41 -12.60
CA GLY A 132 13.18 -5.87 -12.38
C GLY A 132 12.93 -6.32 -10.94
N ILE A 133 12.67 -5.40 -10.01
CA ILE A 133 12.26 -5.73 -8.65
C ILE A 133 10.73 -5.80 -8.58
N ARG A 134 10.22 -6.88 -8.00
CA ARG A 134 8.80 -7.05 -7.66
C ARG A 134 8.63 -7.02 -6.16
N GLU A 135 7.51 -6.42 -5.71
CA GLU A 135 7.21 -6.22 -4.29
C GLU A 135 8.30 -5.38 -3.59
N CYS A 136 8.46 -5.52 -2.28
CA CYS A 136 9.52 -4.86 -1.53
C CYS A 136 10.57 -5.90 -1.11
N LYS A 137 11.84 -5.68 -1.47
CA LYS A 137 12.97 -6.57 -1.16
C LYS A 137 14.08 -5.82 -0.42
N PRO A 138 14.82 -6.51 0.46
CA PRO A 138 16.03 -5.95 1.04
C PRO A 138 17.01 -5.52 -0.06
N MET A 139 17.66 -4.39 0.11
CA MET A 139 18.60 -3.85 -0.85
C MET A 139 19.79 -3.22 -0.14
N THR A 140 20.99 -3.34 -0.73
CA THR A 140 22.19 -2.70 -0.21
C THR A 140 22.31 -1.26 -0.68
N ALA A 141 23.09 -0.45 0.04
CA ALA A 141 23.35 0.94 -0.34
C ALA A 141 23.96 1.06 -1.75
N GLU A 142 24.86 0.13 -2.11
CA GLU A 142 25.50 0.09 -3.44
C GLU A 142 24.47 -0.12 -4.55
N SER A 143 23.48 -0.99 -4.31
CA SER A 143 22.42 -1.24 -5.28
C SER A 143 21.48 -0.02 -5.43
N VAL A 144 21.24 0.72 -4.33
CA VAL A 144 20.49 1.99 -4.38
C VAL A 144 21.23 3.02 -5.25
N VAL A 145 22.55 3.16 -5.04
CA VAL A 145 23.39 4.06 -5.83
C VAL A 145 23.44 3.62 -7.30
N ALA A 146 23.55 2.32 -7.56
CA ALA A 146 23.57 1.77 -8.92
C ALA A 146 22.27 2.02 -9.71
N ALA A 147 21.13 2.11 -9.02
CA ALA A 147 19.82 2.44 -9.63
C ALA A 147 19.75 3.91 -10.11
N ARG A 148 20.66 4.78 -9.67
CA ARG A 148 20.77 6.20 -10.03
C ARG A 148 19.42 6.93 -9.94
N PRO A 149 18.73 6.90 -8.78
CA PRO A 149 17.52 7.66 -8.63
C PRO A 149 17.80 9.17 -8.59
N GLU A 150 16.92 9.97 -9.17
CA GLU A 150 16.94 11.43 -9.05
C GLU A 150 16.15 11.88 -7.83
N VAL A 151 15.20 11.04 -7.36
CA VAL A 151 14.36 11.29 -6.20
C VAL A 151 14.29 10.03 -5.33
N ILE A 152 14.43 10.22 -4.02
CA ILE A 152 14.17 9.17 -3.03
C ILE A 152 12.90 9.51 -2.28
N VAL A 153 11.96 8.57 -2.24
CA VAL A 153 10.68 8.70 -1.51
C VAL A 153 10.73 7.77 -0.31
N VAL A 154 10.40 8.30 0.86
CA VAL A 154 10.40 7.56 2.13
C VAL A 154 9.17 7.93 2.96
N PHE A 155 8.75 7.06 3.85
CA PHE A 155 7.80 7.46 4.89
C PHE A 155 8.51 8.33 5.94
N LYS A 156 7.89 9.43 6.34
CA LYS A 156 8.42 10.33 7.38
C LYS A 156 8.81 9.58 8.66
N LYS A 157 7.93 8.71 9.17
CA LYS A 157 8.23 7.89 10.35
C LYS A 157 9.39 6.92 10.14
N GLY A 158 9.58 6.40 8.94
CA GLY A 158 10.73 5.56 8.61
C GLY A 158 12.03 6.35 8.66
N LEU A 159 12.04 7.55 8.10
CA LEU A 159 13.20 8.45 8.13
C LEU A 159 13.56 8.86 9.57
N GLU A 160 12.55 9.23 10.37
CA GLU A 160 12.73 9.56 11.79
C GLU A 160 13.33 8.39 12.59
N SER A 161 12.95 7.14 12.27
CA SER A 161 13.44 5.94 12.97
C SER A 161 14.92 5.62 12.73
N VAL A 162 15.53 6.22 11.72
CA VAL A 162 16.95 6.05 11.38
C VAL A 162 17.78 7.30 11.64
N GLY A 163 17.24 8.28 12.35
CA GLY A 163 17.97 9.51 12.73
C GLY A 163 17.69 10.72 11.83
N GLY A 164 16.72 10.67 10.93
CA GLY A 164 16.41 11.76 10.02
C GLY A 164 17.33 11.82 8.80
N LEU A 165 17.57 13.03 8.30
CA LEU A 165 18.47 13.27 7.15
C LEU A 165 19.96 13.28 7.57
N GLU A 166 20.25 13.32 8.85
CA GLU A 166 21.60 13.39 9.42
C GLU A 166 22.04 12.04 10.02
N GLY A 167 21.16 11.02 10.01
CA GLY A 167 21.37 9.70 10.59
C GLY A 167 22.02 8.69 9.67
#